data_147a6abb41d89f147f967ada762fe5dc
#
_entry.id   147a6abb41d89f147f967ada762fe5dc
#
_cell.length_a   1.000
_cell.length_b   1.000
_cell.length_c   1.000
_cell.angle_alpha   90.00
_cell.angle_beta   90.00
_cell.angle_gamma   90.00
#
_symmetry.space_group_name_H-M   'P 1'
#
loop_
_entity.id
_entity.type
_entity.pdbx_description
1 polymer ?
#
loop_
_entity_poly.entity_id
_entity_poly.type
_entity_poly.pdbx_seq_one_letter_code
_entity_poly.pdbx_strand_id
1 'polypeptide(L)'
;GVNDMDEILNLSINEMPQTELDSSCGKHHNFSVHDMSIRKGAIEDLPKMAEPFKDGKILVVFDNHTYKVAGKRAVELLKENGFNVKELLFDTGDDILIPDEKTLGRIVQEQDLDTSLMVAVGSGVINDSVKFVTSRSGLPYIIVATAPSMDGYVADGAPIFSQGYKYSPVAHLTYGLVGDTDILKTAPQDLIQAGYGDV
;
A
#
# COMPACT_ATOMS: atom_id res chain seq x y z
N GLY A 1 -4.55 9.75 -23.76
CA GLY A 1 -4.17 10.42 -22.50
C GLY A 1 -5.05 11.63 -22.28
N VAL A 2 -5.31 11.96 -21.03
CA VAL A 2 -6.07 13.16 -20.65
C VAL A 2 -5.12 14.34 -20.83
N ASN A 3 -5.47 15.31 -21.69
CA ASN A 3 -4.56 16.38 -22.09
C ASN A 3 -4.80 17.71 -21.37
N ASP A 4 -5.78 17.76 -20.43
CA ASP A 4 -6.14 19.00 -19.74
C ASP A 4 -6.32 18.73 -18.23
N MET A 5 -5.85 19.68 -17.39
CA MET A 5 -6.03 19.65 -15.93
C MET A 5 -7.51 19.59 -15.55
N ASP A 6 -8.38 20.32 -16.30
CA ASP A 6 -9.83 20.33 -16.05
C ASP A 6 -10.49 18.98 -16.31
N GLU A 7 -9.96 18.18 -17.25
CA GLU A 7 -10.45 16.81 -17.47
C GLU A 7 -10.09 15.91 -16.30
N ILE A 8 -8.88 16.02 -15.74
CA ILE A 8 -8.45 15.22 -14.55
C ILE A 8 -9.30 15.56 -13.33
N LEU A 9 -9.59 16.83 -13.10
CA LEU A 9 -10.41 17.26 -11.97
C LEU A 9 -11.86 16.75 -12.03
N ASN A 10 -12.32 16.32 -13.20
CA ASN A 10 -13.66 15.75 -13.39
C ASN A 10 -13.69 14.21 -13.30
N LEU A 11 -12.53 13.55 -13.22
CA LEU A 11 -12.47 12.10 -13.04
C LEU A 11 -12.89 11.72 -11.61
N SER A 12 -13.63 10.63 -11.50
CA SER A 12 -13.78 9.96 -10.21
C SER A 12 -12.43 9.35 -9.78
N ILE A 13 -12.24 9.17 -8.48
CA ILE A 13 -11.00 8.63 -7.95
C ILE A 13 -10.65 7.24 -8.53
N ASN A 14 -11.65 6.44 -8.88
CA ASN A 14 -11.47 5.11 -9.47
C ASN A 14 -11.13 5.16 -10.99
N GLU A 15 -11.25 6.33 -11.62
CA GLU A 15 -10.88 6.57 -13.02
C GLU A 15 -9.48 7.19 -13.17
N MET A 16 -8.86 7.59 -12.06
CA MET A 16 -7.51 8.18 -12.05
C MET A 16 -6.36 7.20 -12.39
N PRO A 17 -6.46 5.87 -12.12
CA PRO A 17 -5.36 4.97 -12.43
C PRO A 17 -4.88 5.06 -13.88
N GLN A 18 -3.55 5.06 -14.07
CA GLN A 18 -2.89 5.13 -15.38
C GLN A 18 -3.19 6.40 -16.20
N THR A 19 -3.57 7.48 -15.54
CA THR A 19 -3.71 8.78 -16.23
C THR A 19 -2.35 9.44 -16.45
N GLU A 20 -2.22 10.11 -17.57
CA GLU A 20 -1.04 10.88 -17.96
C GLU A 20 -1.46 12.32 -18.26
N LEU A 21 -0.65 13.29 -17.86
CA LEU A 21 -0.90 14.70 -18.09
C LEU A 21 0.37 15.44 -18.49
N ASP A 22 0.33 16.14 -19.61
CA ASP A 22 1.29 17.15 -19.95
C ASP A 22 0.86 18.49 -19.33
N SER A 23 1.50 18.85 -18.23
CA SER A 23 1.13 20.05 -17.47
C SER A 23 1.69 21.32 -18.08
N SER A 24 1.00 22.45 -17.86
CA SER A 24 1.49 23.79 -18.18
C SER A 24 2.81 24.18 -17.49
N CYS A 25 3.26 23.41 -16.48
CA CYS A 25 4.57 23.54 -15.85
C CYS A 25 5.71 22.97 -16.72
N GLY A 26 5.44 22.40 -17.90
CA GLY A 26 6.39 21.78 -18.80
C GLY A 26 6.86 20.39 -18.37
N LYS A 27 6.22 19.76 -17.41
CA LYS A 27 6.51 18.40 -16.98
C LYS A 27 5.41 17.45 -17.40
N HIS A 28 5.83 16.24 -17.77
CA HIS A 28 4.93 15.10 -17.95
C HIS A 28 4.66 14.47 -16.58
N HIS A 29 3.40 14.33 -16.22
CA HIS A 29 2.96 13.67 -15.00
C HIS A 29 2.30 12.35 -15.37
N ASN A 30 2.68 11.30 -14.68
CA ASN A 30 2.15 9.97 -14.87
C ASN A 30 1.68 9.42 -13.50
N PHE A 31 0.42 9.05 -13.40
CA PHE A 31 -0.13 8.38 -12.24
C PHE A 31 -0.18 6.87 -12.52
N SER A 32 0.95 6.22 -12.34
CA SER A 32 1.21 4.82 -12.74
C SER A 32 0.61 3.76 -11.79
N VAL A 33 -0.32 4.11 -10.90
CA VAL A 33 -1.11 3.15 -10.14
C VAL A 33 -2.02 2.39 -11.11
N HIS A 34 -2.02 1.06 -11.06
CA HIS A 34 -2.78 0.23 -12.01
C HIS A 34 -4.26 0.09 -11.65
N ASP A 35 -4.58 0.00 -10.37
CA ASP A 35 -5.96 -0.16 -9.92
C ASP A 35 -6.18 0.50 -8.56
N MET A 36 -7.36 1.07 -8.37
CA MET A 36 -7.79 1.67 -7.11
C MET A 36 -9.23 1.29 -6.82
N SER A 37 -9.50 0.85 -5.60
CA SER A 37 -10.85 0.63 -5.12
C SER A 37 -11.03 1.34 -3.78
N ILE A 38 -11.77 2.45 -3.79
CA ILE A 38 -12.10 3.21 -2.59
C ILE A 38 -13.62 3.25 -2.47
N ARG A 39 -14.15 2.36 -1.65
CA ARG A 39 -15.59 2.19 -1.41
C ARG A 39 -15.84 1.30 -0.20
N LYS A 40 -17.09 1.19 0.20
CA LYS A 40 -17.52 0.16 1.16
C LYS A 40 -17.32 -1.24 0.59
N GLY A 41 -16.70 -2.13 1.37
CA GLY A 41 -16.40 -3.49 0.95
C GLY A 41 -15.29 -3.60 -0.11
N ALA A 42 -14.44 -2.58 -0.26
CA ALA A 42 -13.37 -2.56 -1.25
C ALA A 42 -12.35 -3.69 -1.07
N ILE A 43 -12.20 -4.24 0.15
CA ILE A 43 -11.27 -5.35 0.42
C ILE A 43 -11.58 -6.59 -0.42
N GLU A 44 -12.84 -6.79 -0.81
CA GLU A 44 -13.27 -7.93 -1.65
C GLU A 44 -12.70 -7.84 -3.08
N ASP A 45 -12.19 -6.68 -3.52
CA ASP A 45 -11.55 -6.52 -4.83
C ASP A 45 -10.07 -6.95 -4.83
N LEU A 46 -9.48 -7.19 -3.66
CA LEU A 46 -8.07 -7.57 -3.53
C LEU A 46 -7.66 -8.78 -4.41
N PRO A 47 -8.42 -9.89 -4.46
CA PRO A 47 -8.06 -11.02 -5.32
C PRO A 47 -8.04 -10.66 -6.81
N LYS A 48 -8.96 -9.79 -7.26
CA LYS A 48 -9.00 -9.30 -8.64
C LYS A 48 -7.75 -8.47 -8.97
N MET A 49 -7.35 -7.57 -8.07
CA MET A 49 -6.13 -6.76 -8.24
C MET A 49 -4.87 -7.63 -8.26
N ALA A 50 -4.85 -8.71 -7.48
CA ALA A 50 -3.72 -9.63 -7.37
C ALA A 50 -3.64 -10.67 -8.52
N GLU A 51 -4.69 -10.82 -9.34
CA GLU A 51 -4.78 -11.88 -10.36
C GLU A 51 -3.57 -11.95 -11.33
N PRO A 52 -2.97 -10.82 -11.79
CA PRO A 52 -1.78 -10.88 -12.64
C PRO A 52 -0.56 -11.56 -11.99
N PHE A 53 -0.55 -11.75 -10.67
CA PHE A 53 0.57 -12.29 -9.90
C PHE A 53 0.31 -13.68 -9.34
N LYS A 54 -0.73 -14.36 -9.81
CA LYS A 54 -1.22 -15.64 -9.26
C LYS A 54 -0.26 -16.81 -9.40
N ASP A 55 0.60 -16.77 -10.42
CA ASP A 55 1.58 -17.84 -10.68
C ASP A 55 2.73 -17.88 -9.65
N GLY A 56 2.92 -16.81 -8.87
CA GLY A 56 3.93 -16.74 -7.84
C GLY A 56 3.35 -16.75 -6.43
N LYS A 57 4.22 -16.50 -5.46
CA LYS A 57 3.84 -16.38 -4.04
C LYS A 57 3.53 -14.95 -3.68
N ILE A 58 2.49 -14.74 -2.91
CA ILE A 58 2.13 -13.44 -2.34
C ILE A 58 2.61 -13.37 -0.90
N LEU A 59 3.49 -12.41 -0.60
CA LEU A 59 3.88 -12.09 0.78
C LEU A 59 2.94 -11.01 1.34
N VAL A 60 2.11 -11.37 2.31
CA VAL A 60 1.21 -10.43 3.00
C VAL A 60 1.86 -9.96 4.30
N VAL A 61 2.02 -8.65 4.45
CA VAL A 61 2.74 -8.02 5.56
C VAL A 61 1.78 -7.18 6.39
N PHE A 62 1.76 -7.41 7.70
CA PHE A 62 0.90 -6.71 8.67
C PHE A 62 1.54 -6.74 10.07
N ASP A 63 1.04 -5.90 10.97
CA ASP A 63 1.29 -6.02 12.41
C ASP A 63 0.09 -6.68 13.14
N ASN A 64 0.23 -6.90 14.45
CA ASN A 64 -0.80 -7.53 15.28
C ASN A 64 -2.10 -6.71 15.37
N HIS A 65 -2.05 -5.38 15.16
CA HIS A 65 -3.23 -4.51 15.14
C HIS A 65 -3.94 -4.61 13.79
N THR A 66 -3.19 -4.39 12.71
CA THR A 66 -3.73 -4.38 11.34
C THR A 66 -4.15 -5.76 10.86
N TYR A 67 -3.54 -6.85 11.41
CA TYR A 67 -4.01 -8.22 11.20
C TYR A 67 -5.47 -8.39 11.63
N LYS A 68 -5.82 -7.89 12.83
CA LYS A 68 -7.19 -8.00 13.36
C LYS A 68 -8.20 -7.19 12.56
N VAL A 69 -7.78 -6.04 12.03
CA VAL A 69 -8.66 -5.09 11.33
C VAL A 69 -8.94 -5.53 9.90
N ALA A 70 -7.92 -5.96 9.17
CA ALA A 70 -8.00 -6.28 7.75
C ALA A 70 -7.13 -7.46 7.32
N GLY A 71 -5.99 -7.72 7.99
CA GLY A 71 -5.00 -8.71 7.56
C GLY A 71 -5.57 -10.10 7.46
N LYS A 72 -6.33 -10.55 8.47
CA LYS A 72 -6.99 -11.85 8.46
C LYS A 72 -7.89 -12.02 7.23
N ARG A 73 -8.76 -11.03 6.96
CA ARG A 73 -9.68 -11.09 5.81
C ARG A 73 -8.93 -11.04 4.48
N ALA A 74 -7.90 -10.22 4.35
CA ALA A 74 -7.06 -10.16 3.16
C ALA A 74 -6.43 -11.52 2.84
N VAL A 75 -5.87 -12.20 3.84
CA VAL A 75 -5.28 -13.53 3.70
C VAL A 75 -6.32 -14.57 3.32
N GLU A 76 -7.49 -14.57 3.99
CA GLU A 76 -8.60 -15.48 3.67
C GLU A 76 -9.05 -15.30 2.23
N LEU A 77 -9.30 -14.07 1.78
CA LEU A 77 -9.72 -13.75 0.41
C LEU A 77 -8.72 -14.28 -0.63
N LEU A 78 -7.43 -14.05 -0.43
CA LEU A 78 -6.41 -14.53 -1.34
C LEU A 78 -6.37 -16.05 -1.37
N LYS A 79 -6.39 -16.74 -0.22
CA LYS A 79 -6.39 -18.21 -0.14
C LYS A 79 -7.65 -18.83 -0.75
N GLU A 80 -8.82 -18.27 -0.47
CA GLU A 80 -10.11 -18.70 -1.04
C GLU A 80 -10.14 -18.60 -2.58
N ASN A 81 -9.39 -17.65 -3.14
CA ASN A 81 -9.25 -17.48 -4.59
C ASN A 81 -8.04 -18.21 -5.19
N GLY A 82 -7.40 -19.11 -4.42
CA GLY A 82 -6.38 -20.03 -4.91
C GLY A 82 -4.98 -19.45 -5.04
N PHE A 83 -4.68 -18.33 -4.35
CA PHE A 83 -3.32 -17.78 -4.30
C PHE A 83 -2.44 -18.53 -3.30
N ASN A 84 -1.15 -18.64 -3.62
CA ASN A 84 -0.12 -19.12 -2.70
C ASN A 84 0.31 -17.96 -1.80
N VAL A 85 -0.09 -18.02 -0.51
CA VAL A 85 0.08 -16.90 0.43
C VAL A 85 1.07 -17.27 1.53
N LYS A 86 2.06 -16.42 1.73
CA LYS A 86 2.93 -16.38 2.92
C LYS A 86 2.59 -15.14 3.76
N GLU A 87 2.54 -15.32 5.05
CA GLU A 87 2.18 -14.28 6.00
C GLU A 87 3.39 -13.81 6.79
N LEU A 88 3.59 -12.50 6.90
CA LEU A 88 4.57 -11.89 7.79
C LEU A 88 3.85 -11.02 8.81
N LEU A 89 3.78 -11.50 10.03
CA LEU A 89 3.26 -10.77 11.17
C LEU A 89 4.39 -10.12 11.96
N PHE A 90 4.31 -8.81 12.16
CA PHE A 90 5.06 -8.08 13.15
C PHE A 90 4.25 -8.01 14.44
N ASP A 91 4.59 -8.88 15.41
CA ASP A 91 3.98 -8.83 16.74
C ASP A 91 4.78 -7.87 17.62
N THR A 92 4.25 -6.69 17.82
CA THR A 92 4.86 -5.63 18.64
C THR A 92 4.20 -5.50 20.02
N GLY A 93 3.20 -6.35 20.32
CA GLY A 93 2.38 -6.18 21.50
C GLY A 93 1.63 -4.83 21.45
N ASP A 94 1.89 -3.98 22.44
CA ASP A 94 1.32 -2.62 22.51
C ASP A 94 2.26 -1.55 21.93
N ASP A 95 3.49 -1.93 21.52
CA ASP A 95 4.46 -1.00 20.94
C ASP A 95 4.11 -0.66 19.48
N ILE A 96 4.66 0.46 19.01
CA ILE A 96 4.52 0.92 17.64
C ILE A 96 5.65 0.33 16.79
N LEU A 97 5.31 -0.28 15.66
CA LEU A 97 6.30 -0.69 14.67
C LEU A 97 7.02 0.54 14.10
N ILE A 98 8.34 0.42 13.91
CA ILE A 98 9.17 1.49 13.33
C ILE A 98 9.68 1.01 11.96
N PRO A 99 9.63 1.84 10.91
CA PRO A 99 10.16 1.49 9.59
C PRO A 99 11.68 1.67 9.54
N ASP A 100 12.40 0.86 10.33
CA ASP A 100 13.86 0.87 10.46
C ASP A 100 14.53 -0.32 9.76
N GLU A 101 15.86 -0.39 9.82
CA GLU A 101 16.65 -1.46 9.20
C GLU A 101 16.21 -2.85 9.68
N LYS A 102 15.76 -3.00 10.91
CA LYS A 102 15.31 -4.27 11.47
C LYS A 102 14.00 -4.71 10.81
N THR A 103 13.04 -3.80 10.69
CA THR A 103 11.76 -4.05 10.02
C THR A 103 11.97 -4.36 8.54
N LEU A 104 12.76 -3.53 7.85
CA LEU A 104 13.07 -3.72 6.43
C LEU A 104 13.81 -5.05 6.19
N GLY A 105 14.82 -5.35 7.02
CA GLY A 105 15.58 -6.59 6.96
C GLY A 105 14.70 -7.83 7.16
N ARG A 106 13.71 -7.76 8.06
CA ARG A 106 12.75 -8.85 8.29
C ARG A 106 11.87 -9.10 7.06
N ILE A 107 11.39 -8.05 6.39
CA ILE A 107 10.61 -8.20 5.16
C ILE A 107 11.46 -8.87 4.06
N VAL A 108 12.71 -8.41 3.89
CA VAL A 108 13.64 -9.01 2.91
C VAL A 108 13.91 -10.49 3.21
N GLN A 109 14.08 -10.88 4.48
CA GLN A 109 14.32 -12.27 4.87
C GLN A 109 13.12 -13.19 4.58
N GLU A 110 11.91 -12.67 4.66
CA GLU A 110 10.70 -13.45 4.41
C GLU A 110 10.31 -13.48 2.92
N GLN A 111 10.97 -12.67 2.09
CA GLN A 111 10.78 -12.70 0.65
C GLN A 111 11.42 -13.96 0.08
N ASP A 112 10.59 -14.86 -0.47
CA ASP A 112 11.04 -16.06 -1.19
C ASP A 112 11.41 -15.71 -2.65
N LEU A 113 12.19 -16.57 -3.30
CA LEU A 113 12.62 -16.35 -4.69
C LEU A 113 11.46 -16.36 -5.69
N ASP A 114 10.37 -17.03 -5.36
CA ASP A 114 9.13 -17.12 -6.15
C ASP A 114 8.07 -16.07 -5.72
N THR A 115 8.43 -15.11 -4.87
CA THR A 115 7.54 -14.02 -4.52
C THR A 115 7.28 -13.14 -5.74
N SER A 116 6.02 -12.99 -6.13
CA SER A 116 5.57 -12.21 -7.28
C SER A 116 4.90 -10.89 -6.91
N LEU A 117 4.37 -10.79 -5.69
CA LEU A 117 3.65 -9.64 -5.18
C LEU A 117 3.83 -9.54 -3.67
N MET A 118 3.92 -8.32 -3.14
CA MET A 118 3.70 -8.06 -1.72
C MET A 118 2.36 -7.36 -1.51
N VAL A 119 1.66 -7.71 -0.42
CA VAL A 119 0.45 -7.01 0.01
C VAL A 119 0.73 -6.40 1.37
N ALA A 120 0.79 -5.08 1.42
CA ALA A 120 0.89 -4.33 2.65
C ALA A 120 -0.51 -4.14 3.26
N VAL A 121 -0.73 -4.58 4.48
CA VAL A 121 -2.00 -4.34 5.18
C VAL A 121 -1.72 -3.47 6.39
N GLY A 122 -1.98 -2.18 6.26
CA GLY A 122 -1.62 -1.24 7.31
C GLY A 122 -1.80 0.22 6.94
N SER A 123 -1.17 1.07 7.74
CA SER A 123 -1.03 2.50 7.48
C SER A 123 0.42 2.87 7.14
N GLY A 124 0.87 4.06 7.47
CA GLY A 124 2.17 4.59 7.06
C GLY A 124 3.35 3.64 7.20
N VAL A 125 3.57 3.08 8.39
CA VAL A 125 4.77 2.27 8.68
C VAL A 125 4.84 1.01 7.81
N ILE A 126 3.76 0.25 7.73
CA ILE A 126 3.70 -0.98 6.92
C ILE A 126 3.79 -0.62 5.44
N ASN A 127 3.03 0.40 4.98
CA ASN A 127 3.09 0.89 3.61
C ASN A 127 4.52 1.27 3.20
N ASP A 128 5.18 2.13 3.97
CA ASP A 128 6.48 2.68 3.61
C ASP A 128 7.59 1.62 3.67
N SER A 129 7.52 0.71 4.63
CA SER A 129 8.44 -0.43 4.73
C SER A 129 8.32 -1.36 3.52
N VAL A 130 7.10 -1.76 3.15
CA VAL A 130 6.86 -2.63 1.99
C VAL A 130 7.20 -1.90 0.69
N LYS A 131 6.77 -0.65 0.53
CA LYS A 131 7.10 0.21 -0.61
C LYS A 131 8.62 0.31 -0.82
N PHE A 132 9.38 0.57 0.25
CA PHE A 132 10.84 0.65 0.16
C PHE A 132 11.45 -0.68 -0.28
N VAL A 133 11.10 -1.80 0.37
CA VAL A 133 11.65 -3.11 0.04
C VAL A 133 11.31 -3.51 -1.39
N THR A 134 10.06 -3.37 -1.80
CA THR A 134 9.59 -3.73 -3.15
C THR A 134 10.27 -2.89 -4.22
N SER A 135 10.51 -1.60 -3.96
CA SER A 135 11.24 -0.74 -4.89
C SER A 135 12.70 -1.15 -5.10
N ARG A 136 13.31 -1.83 -4.12
CA ARG A 136 14.71 -2.33 -4.21
C ARG A 136 14.78 -3.75 -4.78
N SER A 137 13.74 -4.56 -4.59
CA SER A 137 13.67 -5.92 -5.16
C SER A 137 12.98 -5.99 -6.53
N GLY A 138 12.45 -4.87 -7.03
CA GLY A 138 11.75 -4.83 -8.33
C GLY A 138 10.40 -5.53 -8.32
N LEU A 139 9.79 -5.73 -7.14
CA LEU A 139 8.49 -6.35 -6.99
C LEU A 139 7.37 -5.30 -6.95
N PRO A 140 6.20 -5.59 -7.52
CA PRO A 140 5.00 -4.80 -7.26
C PRO A 140 4.48 -5.00 -5.84
N TYR A 141 3.71 -4.02 -5.34
CA TYR A 141 2.93 -4.21 -4.12
C TYR A 141 1.54 -3.60 -4.22
N ILE A 142 0.60 -4.16 -3.46
CA ILE A 142 -0.74 -3.62 -3.24
C ILE A 142 -0.82 -3.16 -1.79
N ILE A 143 -1.44 -1.99 -1.57
CA ILE A 143 -1.75 -1.52 -0.23
C ILE A 143 -3.22 -1.72 0.10
N VAL A 144 -3.50 -2.39 1.21
CA VAL A 144 -4.80 -2.40 1.88
C VAL A 144 -4.71 -1.43 3.06
N ALA A 145 -5.21 -0.22 2.85
CA ALA A 145 -5.13 0.86 3.83
C ALA A 145 -6.05 0.59 5.02
N THR A 146 -5.52 0.70 6.24
CA THR A 146 -6.28 0.47 7.49
C THR A 146 -6.63 1.76 8.23
N ALA A 147 -6.03 2.89 7.86
CA ALA A 147 -6.33 4.20 8.42
C ALA A 147 -6.15 5.30 7.38
N PRO A 148 -6.99 6.34 7.35
CA PRO A 148 -6.81 7.51 6.50
C PRO A 148 -5.85 8.50 7.17
N SER A 149 -4.61 8.08 7.45
CA SER A 149 -3.68 8.80 8.34
C SER A 149 -2.63 9.63 7.61
N MET A 150 -2.59 9.57 6.28
CA MET A 150 -1.59 10.27 5.46
C MET A 150 -2.04 10.36 3.99
N ASP A 151 -1.42 11.25 3.22
CA ASP A 151 -1.55 11.36 1.75
C ASP A 151 -0.60 10.40 1.00
N GLY A 152 0.42 9.88 1.69
CA GLY A 152 1.56 9.12 1.14
C GLY A 152 1.28 7.74 0.54
N TYR A 153 0.04 7.24 0.54
CA TYR A 153 -0.27 5.90 -0.01
C TYR A 153 0.09 5.77 -1.49
N VAL A 154 -0.14 6.82 -2.26
CA VAL A 154 0.13 6.89 -3.70
C VAL A 154 1.29 7.83 -4.05
N ALA A 155 2.14 8.18 -3.09
CA ALA A 155 3.37 8.94 -3.31
C ALA A 155 4.56 8.02 -3.58
N ASP A 156 5.57 8.54 -4.26
CA ASP A 156 6.81 7.82 -4.59
C ASP A 156 7.88 7.86 -3.49
N GLY A 157 7.66 8.63 -2.42
CA GLY A 157 8.52 8.65 -1.24
C GLY A 157 8.20 7.51 -0.26
N ALA A 158 9.21 7.00 0.40
CA ALA A 158 9.07 6.00 1.47
C ALA A 158 9.82 6.45 2.73
N PRO A 159 9.19 7.25 3.63
CA PRO A 159 9.81 7.67 4.87
C PRO A 159 10.22 6.49 5.75
N ILE A 160 11.53 6.33 5.96
CA ILE A 160 12.11 5.26 6.79
C ILE A 160 13.16 5.85 7.73
N PHE A 161 13.56 5.06 8.73
CA PHE A 161 14.67 5.38 9.61
C PHE A 161 15.89 4.57 9.23
N SER A 162 17.06 5.22 9.17
CA SER A 162 18.35 4.58 9.04
C SER A 162 19.36 5.22 9.97
N GLN A 163 20.05 4.40 10.75
CA GLN A 163 21.03 4.83 11.75
C GLN A 163 20.47 5.91 12.71
N GLY A 164 19.18 5.82 13.04
CA GLY A 164 18.48 6.77 13.91
C GLY A 164 18.00 8.05 13.23
N TYR A 165 18.23 8.24 11.93
CA TYR A 165 17.76 9.41 11.18
C TYR A 165 16.60 9.06 10.27
N LYS A 166 15.56 9.89 10.27
CA LYS A 166 14.43 9.78 9.34
C LYS A 166 14.82 10.43 8.01
N TYR A 167 14.64 9.72 6.90
CA TYR A 167 14.78 10.25 5.56
C TYR A 167 13.75 9.59 4.62
N SER A 168 13.45 10.21 3.50
CA SER A 168 12.46 9.74 2.55
C SER A 168 13.14 9.45 1.19
N PRO A 169 13.67 8.24 0.98
CA PRO A 169 14.21 7.86 -0.31
C PRO A 169 13.09 7.72 -1.35
N VAL A 170 13.44 7.99 -2.60
CA VAL A 170 12.56 7.71 -3.74
C VAL A 170 12.36 6.19 -3.84
N ALA A 171 11.13 5.80 -3.98
CA ALA A 171 10.67 4.44 -4.19
C ALA A 171 9.83 4.37 -5.48
N HIS A 172 8.81 3.54 -5.53
CA HIS A 172 7.87 3.50 -6.63
C HIS A 172 6.42 3.57 -6.10
N LEU A 173 5.49 3.91 -6.98
CA LEU A 173 4.08 3.92 -6.64
C LEU A 173 3.58 2.49 -6.37
N THR A 174 2.52 2.38 -5.58
CA THR A 174 1.82 1.10 -5.42
C THR A 174 1.24 0.61 -6.75
N TYR A 175 1.20 -0.69 -6.96
CA TYR A 175 0.49 -1.30 -8.08
C TYR A 175 -1.02 -1.10 -7.93
N GLY A 176 -1.55 -1.30 -6.72
CA GLY A 176 -2.95 -1.14 -6.42
C GLY A 176 -3.22 -0.63 -5.01
N LEU A 177 -4.35 0.07 -4.84
CA LEU A 177 -4.78 0.59 -3.56
C LEU A 177 -6.21 0.12 -3.24
N VAL A 178 -6.37 -0.48 -2.07
CA VAL A 178 -7.66 -0.84 -1.49
C VAL A 178 -7.94 0.06 -0.29
N GLY A 179 -8.93 0.91 -0.41
CA GLY A 179 -9.44 1.81 0.63
C GLY A 179 -10.85 1.44 1.06
N ASP A 180 -11.00 0.40 1.87
CA ASP A 180 -12.32 -0.01 2.36
C ASP A 180 -12.84 0.96 3.43
N THR A 181 -13.90 1.69 3.13
CA THR A 181 -14.43 2.70 4.04
C THR A 181 -15.03 2.11 5.32
N ASP A 182 -15.43 0.83 5.33
CA ASP A 182 -15.85 0.15 6.56
C ASP A 182 -14.65 -0.18 7.46
N ILE A 183 -13.48 -0.39 6.89
CA ILE A 183 -12.21 -0.56 7.63
C ILE A 183 -11.69 0.81 8.08
N LEU A 184 -11.53 1.76 7.16
CA LEU A 184 -10.94 3.07 7.42
C LEU A 184 -11.64 3.84 8.53
N LYS A 185 -12.97 3.76 8.64
CA LYS A 185 -13.75 4.40 9.71
C LYS A 185 -13.50 3.84 11.12
N THR A 186 -12.90 2.64 11.22
CA THR A 186 -12.57 2.00 12.50
C THR A 186 -11.21 2.41 13.04
N ALA A 187 -10.45 3.21 12.27
CA ALA A 187 -9.14 3.67 12.67
C ALA A 187 -9.20 4.50 13.96
N PRO A 188 -8.15 4.48 14.79
CA PRO A 188 -8.01 5.36 15.92
C PRO A 188 -8.22 6.84 15.54
N GLN A 189 -8.87 7.59 16.42
CA GLN A 189 -9.25 8.98 16.13
C GLN A 189 -8.05 9.90 15.84
N ASP A 190 -6.92 9.67 16.49
CA ASP A 190 -5.67 10.37 16.25
C ASP A 190 -5.12 10.15 14.84
N LEU A 191 -5.25 8.94 14.29
CA LEU A 191 -4.85 8.64 12.91
C LEU A 191 -5.77 9.33 11.89
N ILE A 192 -7.08 9.40 12.18
CA ILE A 192 -8.03 10.13 11.32
C ILE A 192 -7.72 11.63 11.33
N GLN A 193 -7.41 12.18 12.52
CA GLN A 193 -7.02 13.59 12.67
C GLN A 193 -5.69 13.90 11.98
N ALA A 194 -4.71 12.98 12.05
CA ALA A 194 -3.44 13.12 11.36
C ALA A 194 -3.64 13.26 9.85
N GLY A 195 -4.44 12.37 9.24
CA GLY A 195 -4.73 12.45 7.81
C GLY A 195 -5.47 13.70 7.39
N TYR A 196 -6.38 14.20 8.24
CA TYR A 196 -7.05 15.47 7.97
C TYR A 196 -6.10 16.67 8.06
N GLY A 197 -5.07 16.61 8.90
CA GLY A 197 -4.05 17.65 9.02
C GLY A 197 -2.96 17.60 7.96
N ASP A 198 -2.93 16.54 7.15
CA ASP A 198 -1.92 16.31 6.11
C ASP A 198 -2.35 16.93 4.75
N VAL A 199 -3.62 17.33 4.63
CA VAL A 199 -4.25 17.83 3.39
C VAL A 199 -4.32 19.34 3.32
#